data_f3b48eaddd6f61986d843a0e0f5a8d3b
#
_entry.id   f3b48eaddd6f61986d843a0e0f5a8d3b
#
_cell.length_a   1.000
_cell.length_b   1.000
_cell.length_c   1.000
_cell.angle_alpha   90.00
_cell.angle_beta   90.00
_cell.angle_gamma   90.00
#
_symmetry.space_group_name_H-M   'P 1'
#
loop_
_entity.id
_entity.type
_entity.pdbx_description
1 polymer ?
#
loop_
_entity_poly.entity_id
_entity_poly.type
_entity_poly.pdbx_seq_one_letter_code
_entity_poly.pdbx_strand_id
1 'polypeptide(L)'
;MTAKIILNPYAGRWKGLQKRGEVEEAMKSLGMDFDLVMTESPHHGTDLAYQAVKNGFSPIISAGGDGSYSEVMNGIVLAAQESQTEPTPLGLLPLGTANDLMVNLHLPTDILGASKVIAAGQIRRIDLGEVIAWDISGKNQKKRYFANNSAIGLEPNVTLIQQRISWLRGSIRYLLATLIGVAKNPQWKIHLEWDGGDYTGPVTLVTVGNNPLTGGVFYMAPHADPYDGILDCVYGFIPSRIQILQVLPRTMKSGAGNYVDHPSVHEIKVSWVKIHTDPPTPLHADGEIQFESTQDIEYHILPDYLPILMYGDAK
;
A
#
# COMPACT_ATOMS: atom_id res chain seq x y z
N MET A 1 -19.36 -10.18 -19.00
CA MET A 1 -18.71 -8.85 -19.06
C MET A 1 -17.25 -9.08 -19.40
N THR A 2 -16.67 -8.26 -20.28
CA THR A 2 -15.26 -8.37 -20.67
C THR A 2 -14.37 -7.79 -19.58
N ALA A 3 -13.36 -8.54 -19.15
CA ALA A 3 -12.38 -8.07 -18.19
C ALA A 3 -11.40 -7.08 -18.83
N LYS A 4 -10.88 -6.13 -18.05
CA LYS A 4 -9.78 -5.27 -18.50
C LYS A 4 -8.51 -5.63 -17.73
N ILE A 5 -7.47 -6.08 -18.45
CA ILE A 5 -6.17 -6.35 -17.88
C ILE A 5 -5.26 -5.13 -18.11
N ILE A 6 -4.76 -4.55 -17.02
CA ILE A 6 -3.79 -3.46 -17.03
C ILE A 6 -2.44 -4.03 -16.62
N LEU A 7 -1.55 -4.19 -17.58
CA LEU A 7 -0.25 -4.82 -17.40
C LEU A 7 0.84 -3.76 -17.30
N ASN A 8 1.64 -3.83 -16.23
CA ASN A 8 2.83 -3.02 -16.09
C ASN A 8 4.05 -3.74 -16.71
N PRO A 9 4.56 -3.29 -17.87
CA PRO A 9 5.68 -3.93 -18.56
C PRO A 9 7.00 -3.85 -17.77
N TYR A 10 7.09 -2.91 -16.83
CA TYR A 10 8.27 -2.66 -16.01
C TYR A 10 8.27 -3.44 -14.68
N ALA A 11 7.17 -4.11 -14.33
CA ALA A 11 7.07 -4.91 -13.11
C ALA A 11 8.14 -6.00 -13.03
N GLY A 12 8.50 -6.43 -11.80
CA GLY A 12 9.47 -7.48 -11.59
C GLY A 12 10.85 -7.17 -12.18
N ARG A 13 11.30 -5.92 -12.09
CA ARG A 13 12.59 -5.45 -12.63
C ARG A 13 12.69 -5.59 -14.16
N TRP A 14 11.72 -5.02 -14.87
CA TRP A 14 11.64 -5.01 -16.33
C TRP A 14 11.27 -6.37 -16.97
N LYS A 15 10.75 -7.30 -16.18
CA LYS A 15 10.34 -8.61 -16.67
C LYS A 15 8.84 -8.72 -17.00
N GLY A 16 8.04 -7.71 -16.61
CA GLY A 16 6.58 -7.71 -16.82
C GLY A 16 6.20 -7.93 -18.29
N LEU A 17 6.88 -7.24 -19.20
CA LEU A 17 6.64 -7.41 -20.66
C LEU A 17 6.86 -8.86 -21.12
N GLN A 18 7.90 -9.55 -20.61
CA GLN A 18 8.21 -10.94 -20.98
C GLN A 18 7.11 -11.91 -20.51
N LYS A 19 6.40 -11.57 -19.44
CA LYS A 19 5.31 -12.37 -18.87
C LYS A 19 3.95 -12.13 -19.53
N ARG A 20 3.86 -11.19 -20.48
CA ARG A 20 2.60 -10.90 -21.17
C ARG A 20 1.99 -12.15 -21.81
N GLY A 21 2.78 -12.91 -22.54
CA GLY A 21 2.30 -14.15 -23.18
C GLY A 21 1.78 -15.18 -22.20
N GLU A 22 2.47 -15.35 -21.05
CA GLU A 22 2.03 -16.23 -19.96
C GLU A 22 0.68 -15.80 -19.37
N VAL A 23 0.49 -14.49 -19.14
CA VAL A 23 -0.79 -13.93 -18.69
C VAL A 23 -1.90 -14.19 -19.70
N GLU A 24 -1.68 -13.87 -20.98
CA GLU A 24 -2.68 -14.07 -22.02
C GLU A 24 -3.05 -15.55 -22.18
N GLU A 25 -2.06 -16.46 -22.15
CA GLU A 25 -2.28 -17.90 -22.24
C GLU A 25 -3.08 -18.43 -21.03
N ALA A 26 -2.70 -18.03 -19.81
CA ALA A 26 -3.40 -18.43 -18.60
C ALA A 26 -4.87 -17.98 -18.64
N MET A 27 -5.16 -16.73 -19.00
CA MET A 27 -6.52 -16.22 -19.07
C MET A 27 -7.36 -16.88 -20.15
N LYS A 28 -6.78 -17.10 -21.36
CA LYS A 28 -7.45 -17.80 -22.47
C LYS A 28 -7.74 -19.26 -22.14
N SER A 29 -6.82 -19.95 -21.47
CA SER A 29 -6.99 -21.37 -21.08
C SER A 29 -8.17 -21.57 -20.09
N LEU A 30 -8.53 -20.52 -19.36
CA LEU A 30 -9.65 -20.49 -18.41
C LEU A 30 -10.96 -19.94 -19.05
N GLY A 31 -10.96 -19.67 -20.36
CA GLY A 31 -12.13 -19.18 -21.07
C GLY A 31 -12.52 -17.74 -20.76
N MET A 32 -11.61 -16.94 -20.21
CA MET A 32 -11.86 -15.54 -19.88
C MET A 32 -11.85 -14.67 -21.15
N ASP A 33 -12.88 -13.83 -21.27
CA ASP A 33 -12.92 -12.75 -22.27
C ASP A 33 -12.30 -11.48 -21.67
N PHE A 34 -11.26 -10.96 -22.32
CA PHE A 34 -10.52 -9.80 -21.79
C PHE A 34 -9.92 -8.93 -22.90
N ASP A 35 -9.74 -7.66 -22.55
CA ASP A 35 -8.94 -6.70 -23.28
C ASP A 35 -7.70 -6.32 -22.43
N LEU A 36 -6.51 -6.35 -23.04
CA LEU A 36 -5.24 -6.10 -22.35
C LEU A 36 -4.59 -4.82 -22.87
N VAL A 37 -4.27 -3.93 -21.91
CA VAL A 37 -3.52 -2.69 -22.15
C VAL A 37 -2.28 -2.65 -21.27
N MET A 38 -1.22 -1.97 -21.74
CA MET A 38 0.01 -1.78 -20.96
C MET A 38 0.12 -0.34 -20.45
N THR A 39 0.69 -0.21 -19.25
CA THR A 39 1.07 1.13 -18.75
C THR A 39 2.31 1.65 -19.48
N GLU A 40 2.39 2.97 -19.70
CA GLU A 40 3.48 3.62 -20.42
C GLU A 40 4.34 4.51 -19.52
N SER A 41 3.79 4.94 -18.39
CA SER A 41 4.45 5.85 -17.44
C SER A 41 3.96 5.59 -16.01
N PRO A 42 4.63 6.12 -14.98
CA PRO A 42 4.11 6.18 -13.62
C PRO A 42 2.72 6.84 -13.57
N HIS A 43 1.85 6.34 -12.73
CA HIS A 43 0.45 6.75 -12.54
C HIS A 43 -0.52 6.45 -13.71
N HIS A 44 -0.02 5.97 -14.86
CA HIS A 44 -0.88 5.63 -16.01
C HIS A 44 -1.86 4.49 -15.67
N GLY A 45 -1.52 3.61 -14.74
CA GLY A 45 -2.42 2.55 -14.26
C GLY A 45 -3.71 3.10 -13.64
N THR A 46 -3.63 4.25 -12.95
CA THR A 46 -4.80 4.92 -12.37
C THR A 46 -5.75 5.42 -13.46
N ASP A 47 -5.21 6.09 -14.48
CA ASP A 47 -6.01 6.63 -15.59
C ASP A 47 -6.66 5.51 -16.40
N LEU A 48 -5.89 4.44 -16.70
CA LEU A 48 -6.40 3.28 -17.45
C LEU A 48 -7.51 2.56 -16.70
N ALA A 49 -7.38 2.37 -15.38
CA ALA A 49 -8.40 1.74 -14.56
C ALA A 49 -9.66 2.60 -14.46
N TYR A 50 -9.51 3.91 -14.22
CA TYR A 50 -10.61 4.86 -14.22
C TYR A 50 -11.40 4.80 -15.53
N GLN A 51 -10.71 4.90 -16.68
CA GLN A 51 -11.36 4.84 -18.00
C GLN A 51 -12.02 3.47 -18.26
N ALA A 52 -11.38 2.38 -17.84
CA ALA A 52 -11.95 1.04 -18.01
C ALA A 52 -13.25 0.87 -17.25
N VAL A 53 -13.33 1.36 -15.99
CA VAL A 53 -14.58 1.35 -15.20
C VAL A 53 -15.65 2.20 -15.90
N LYS A 54 -15.32 3.42 -16.33
CA LYS A 54 -16.26 4.32 -17.04
C LYS A 54 -16.78 3.73 -18.35
N ASN A 55 -15.98 2.88 -19.00
CA ASN A 55 -16.35 2.17 -20.24
C ASN A 55 -17.08 0.82 -19.99
N GLY A 56 -17.39 0.48 -18.74
CA GLY A 56 -18.20 -0.69 -18.38
C GLY A 56 -17.43 -2.02 -18.37
N PHE A 57 -16.10 -2.00 -18.33
CA PHE A 57 -15.30 -3.23 -18.11
C PHE A 57 -15.45 -3.72 -16.67
N SER A 58 -15.59 -5.03 -16.51
CA SER A 58 -15.63 -5.71 -15.21
C SER A 58 -15.29 -7.19 -15.38
N PRO A 59 -14.38 -7.76 -14.55
CA PRO A 59 -13.54 -7.06 -13.56
C PRO A 59 -12.40 -6.25 -14.17
N ILE A 60 -11.75 -5.41 -13.34
CA ILE A 60 -10.47 -4.78 -13.67
C ILE A 60 -9.35 -5.62 -13.05
N ILE A 61 -8.36 -5.99 -13.84
CA ILE A 61 -7.28 -6.89 -13.42
C ILE A 61 -5.96 -6.13 -13.50
N SER A 62 -5.29 -6.02 -12.36
CA SER A 62 -3.93 -5.44 -12.31
C SER A 62 -2.88 -6.54 -12.47
N ALA A 63 -2.13 -6.52 -13.55
CA ALA A 63 -0.99 -7.40 -13.78
C ALA A 63 0.32 -6.65 -13.53
N GLY A 64 0.81 -6.73 -12.29
CA GLY A 64 1.96 -5.93 -11.84
C GLY A 64 2.50 -6.35 -10.49
N GLY A 65 2.97 -5.38 -9.72
CA GLY A 65 3.32 -5.49 -8.30
C GLY A 65 2.56 -4.45 -7.49
N ASP A 66 2.95 -4.25 -6.24
CA ASP A 66 2.22 -3.42 -5.27
C ASP A 66 1.93 -2.00 -5.77
N GLY A 67 2.88 -1.32 -6.40
CA GLY A 67 2.64 -0.01 -7.02
C GLY A 67 1.58 -0.07 -8.12
N SER A 68 1.59 -1.11 -8.96
CA SER A 68 0.56 -1.28 -10.00
C SER A 68 -0.80 -1.59 -9.39
N TYR A 69 -0.85 -2.39 -8.32
CA TYR A 69 -2.09 -2.67 -7.59
C TYR A 69 -2.67 -1.41 -6.99
N SER A 70 -1.84 -0.58 -6.35
CA SER A 70 -2.23 0.70 -5.78
C SER A 70 -2.74 1.68 -6.85
N GLU A 71 -2.06 1.80 -8.02
CA GLU A 71 -2.53 2.64 -9.11
C GLU A 71 -3.90 2.20 -9.64
N VAL A 72 -4.06 0.92 -9.97
CA VAL A 72 -5.31 0.37 -10.53
C VAL A 72 -6.45 0.48 -9.52
N MET A 73 -6.21 0.13 -8.26
CA MET A 73 -7.17 0.29 -7.17
C MET A 73 -7.67 1.73 -7.05
N ASN A 74 -6.74 2.70 -7.03
CA ASN A 74 -7.12 4.12 -6.94
C ASN A 74 -7.95 4.57 -8.14
N GLY A 75 -7.66 4.09 -9.35
CA GLY A 75 -8.47 4.38 -10.54
C GLY A 75 -9.90 3.83 -10.43
N ILE A 76 -10.05 2.60 -9.91
CA ILE A 76 -11.37 2.00 -9.64
C ILE A 76 -12.15 2.83 -8.62
N VAL A 77 -11.51 3.18 -7.50
CA VAL A 77 -12.15 3.94 -6.41
C VAL A 77 -12.57 5.34 -6.88
N LEU A 78 -11.72 6.04 -7.60
CA LEU A 78 -12.03 7.37 -8.16
C LEU A 78 -13.23 7.32 -9.11
N ALA A 79 -13.28 6.32 -10.01
CA ALA A 79 -14.41 6.15 -10.93
C ALA A 79 -15.73 5.84 -10.19
N ALA A 80 -15.66 5.00 -9.16
CA ALA A 80 -16.81 4.65 -8.34
C ALA A 80 -17.36 5.86 -7.57
N GLN A 81 -16.48 6.64 -6.94
CA GLN A 81 -16.88 7.84 -6.20
C GLN A 81 -17.48 8.90 -7.09
N GLU A 82 -16.88 9.18 -8.26
CA GLU A 82 -17.44 10.16 -9.19
C GLU A 82 -18.81 9.74 -9.73
N SER A 83 -18.98 8.44 -10.00
CA SER A 83 -20.24 7.89 -10.50
C SER A 83 -21.26 7.61 -9.40
N GLN A 84 -20.90 7.72 -8.13
CA GLN A 84 -21.68 7.32 -6.95
C GLN A 84 -22.17 5.87 -7.05
N THR A 85 -21.29 4.97 -7.48
CA THR A 85 -21.57 3.54 -7.66
C THR A 85 -20.65 2.70 -6.77
N GLU A 86 -20.97 1.42 -6.63
CA GLU A 86 -20.07 0.45 -6.03
C GLU A 86 -18.77 0.31 -6.84
N PRO A 87 -17.62 0.11 -6.20
CA PRO A 87 -16.36 -0.15 -6.89
C PRO A 87 -16.44 -1.44 -7.73
N THR A 88 -15.85 -1.40 -8.92
CA THR A 88 -15.70 -2.58 -9.78
C THR A 88 -14.72 -3.58 -9.15
N PRO A 89 -14.98 -4.90 -9.22
CA PRO A 89 -14.11 -5.93 -8.68
C PRO A 89 -12.68 -5.85 -9.23
N LEU A 90 -11.69 -5.92 -8.34
CA LEU A 90 -10.27 -5.94 -8.65
C LEU A 90 -9.73 -7.37 -8.64
N GLY A 91 -9.09 -7.79 -9.74
CA GLY A 91 -8.27 -9.00 -9.82
C GLY A 91 -6.78 -8.66 -9.76
N LEU A 92 -5.97 -9.55 -9.19
CA LEU A 92 -4.53 -9.36 -9.01
C LEU A 92 -3.73 -10.46 -9.71
N LEU A 93 -2.76 -10.09 -10.56
CA LEU A 93 -1.81 -11.00 -11.20
C LEU A 93 -0.38 -10.63 -10.81
N PRO A 94 0.41 -11.57 -10.22
CA PRO A 94 1.70 -11.29 -9.60
C PRO A 94 2.83 -11.20 -10.64
N LEU A 95 3.19 -9.98 -11.02
CA LEU A 95 4.38 -9.71 -11.84
C LEU A 95 5.46 -8.95 -11.06
N GLY A 96 5.15 -8.50 -9.85
CA GLY A 96 6.05 -7.77 -8.96
C GLY A 96 7.07 -8.66 -8.24
N THR A 97 7.82 -8.04 -7.32
CA THR A 97 8.82 -8.75 -6.50
C THR A 97 8.28 -9.12 -5.12
N ALA A 98 7.58 -8.24 -4.45
CA ALA A 98 7.01 -8.45 -3.11
C ALA A 98 5.56 -8.94 -3.20
N ASN A 99 4.69 -8.22 -3.91
CA ASN A 99 3.27 -8.50 -4.05
C ASN A 99 2.58 -8.60 -2.67
N ASP A 100 2.87 -7.63 -1.79
CA ASP A 100 2.45 -7.62 -0.39
C ASP A 100 0.94 -7.77 -0.23
N LEU A 101 0.16 -7.09 -1.05
CA LEU A 101 -1.30 -7.20 -1.01
C LEU A 101 -1.77 -8.64 -1.26
N MET A 102 -1.17 -9.34 -2.21
CA MET A 102 -1.53 -10.74 -2.48
C MET A 102 -1.13 -11.67 -1.34
N VAL A 103 0.05 -11.44 -0.74
CA VAL A 103 0.53 -12.22 0.43
C VAL A 103 -0.39 -11.99 1.63
N ASN A 104 -0.74 -10.74 1.92
CA ASN A 104 -1.65 -10.37 3.01
C ASN A 104 -3.05 -10.99 2.85
N LEU A 105 -3.55 -11.04 1.62
CA LEU A 105 -4.86 -11.63 1.30
C LEU A 105 -4.79 -13.15 1.04
N HIS A 106 -3.65 -13.80 1.27
CA HIS A 106 -3.43 -15.24 1.05
C HIS A 106 -3.76 -15.71 -0.37
N LEU A 107 -3.54 -14.84 -1.37
CA LEU A 107 -3.74 -15.16 -2.78
C LEU A 107 -2.53 -15.90 -3.37
N PRO A 108 -2.73 -16.76 -4.40
CA PRO A 108 -1.63 -17.41 -5.10
C PRO A 108 -0.65 -16.39 -5.68
N THR A 109 0.65 -16.61 -5.49
CA THR A 109 1.72 -15.74 -5.98
C THR A 109 2.33 -16.19 -7.32
N ASP A 110 1.66 -17.11 -8.01
CA ASP A 110 1.95 -17.50 -9.39
C ASP A 110 0.81 -17.10 -10.34
N ILE A 111 1.14 -16.88 -11.62
CA ILE A 111 0.18 -16.35 -12.60
C ILE A 111 -0.99 -17.31 -12.82
N LEU A 112 -0.75 -18.59 -12.95
CA LEU A 112 -1.81 -19.57 -13.22
C LEU A 112 -2.76 -19.70 -12.02
N GLY A 113 -2.23 -19.80 -10.80
CA GLY A 113 -3.00 -19.83 -9.56
C GLY A 113 -3.88 -18.61 -9.40
N ALA A 114 -3.30 -17.41 -9.57
CA ALA A 114 -4.03 -16.16 -9.52
C ALA A 114 -5.10 -16.04 -10.61
N SER A 115 -4.80 -16.49 -11.84
CA SER A 115 -5.78 -16.52 -12.94
C SER A 115 -6.96 -17.44 -12.63
N LYS A 116 -6.75 -18.58 -11.97
CA LYS A 116 -7.84 -19.47 -11.54
C LYS A 116 -8.74 -18.80 -10.49
N VAL A 117 -8.16 -18.05 -9.55
CA VAL A 117 -8.94 -17.26 -8.58
C VAL A 117 -9.81 -16.23 -9.30
N ILE A 118 -9.24 -15.50 -10.26
CA ILE A 118 -9.97 -14.50 -11.05
C ILE A 118 -11.10 -15.17 -11.85
N ALA A 119 -10.83 -16.29 -12.51
CA ALA A 119 -11.81 -17.01 -13.32
C ALA A 119 -12.95 -17.62 -12.47
N ALA A 120 -12.69 -17.97 -11.21
CA ALA A 120 -13.72 -18.45 -10.28
C ALA A 120 -14.75 -17.36 -9.96
N GLY A 121 -14.41 -16.07 -10.11
CA GLY A 121 -15.32 -14.95 -9.98
C GLY A 121 -15.89 -14.72 -8.59
N GLN A 122 -15.30 -15.34 -7.55
CA GLN A 122 -15.73 -15.14 -6.17
C GLN A 122 -15.17 -13.81 -5.66
N ILE A 123 -16.00 -13.09 -4.92
CA ILE A 123 -15.67 -11.74 -4.42
C ILE A 123 -15.71 -11.74 -2.91
N ARG A 124 -14.69 -11.15 -2.30
CA ARG A 124 -14.71 -10.71 -0.91
C ARG A 124 -14.32 -9.24 -0.85
N ARG A 125 -14.97 -8.49 0.01
CA ARG A 125 -14.64 -7.08 0.20
C ARG A 125 -13.56 -6.93 1.26
N ILE A 126 -12.69 -5.97 1.05
CA ILE A 126 -11.70 -5.54 2.04
C ILE A 126 -11.94 -4.09 2.40
N ASP A 127 -11.48 -3.72 3.57
CA ASP A 127 -11.40 -2.33 3.98
C ASP A 127 -10.35 -1.59 3.17
N LEU A 128 -10.48 -0.28 3.03
CA LEU A 128 -9.44 0.59 2.48
C LEU A 128 -9.14 1.72 3.44
N GLY A 129 -7.86 2.08 3.57
CA GLY A 129 -7.48 3.33 4.17
C GLY A 129 -7.54 4.47 3.14
N GLU A 130 -8.05 5.61 3.57
CA GLU A 130 -7.96 6.88 2.86
C GLU A 130 -6.97 7.77 3.58
N VAL A 131 -6.07 8.40 2.84
CA VAL A 131 -5.19 9.46 3.36
C VAL A 131 -5.43 10.74 2.59
N ILE A 132 -5.61 11.83 3.33
CA ILE A 132 -5.75 13.19 2.84
C ILE A 132 -4.61 13.99 3.45
N ALA A 133 -3.84 14.68 2.63
CA ALA A 133 -2.74 15.51 3.11
C ALA A 133 -2.61 16.79 2.29
N TRP A 134 -2.02 17.81 2.91
CA TRP A 134 -1.82 19.12 2.31
C TRP A 134 -0.34 19.45 2.17
N ASP A 135 0.01 20.21 1.15
CA ASP A 135 1.34 20.79 1.05
C ASP A 135 1.58 21.79 2.20
N ILE A 136 2.82 22.19 2.42
CA ILE A 136 3.20 23.12 3.50
C ILE A 136 2.44 24.47 3.39
N SER A 137 1.98 24.84 2.20
CA SER A 137 1.20 26.07 2.01
C SER A 137 -0.27 25.92 2.39
N GLY A 138 -0.75 24.70 2.64
CA GLY A 138 -2.16 24.37 2.87
C GLY A 138 -3.07 24.54 1.65
N LYS A 139 -2.49 24.83 0.46
CA LYS A 139 -3.27 25.12 -0.75
C LYS A 139 -3.52 23.90 -1.63
N ASN A 140 -2.58 22.98 -1.68
CA ASN A 140 -2.68 21.79 -2.51
C ASN A 140 -2.97 20.58 -1.63
N GLN A 141 -4.15 20.02 -1.81
CA GLN A 141 -4.58 18.78 -1.18
C GLN A 141 -4.37 17.60 -2.12
N LYS A 142 -3.93 16.49 -1.59
CA LYS A 142 -3.98 15.20 -2.26
C LYS A 142 -4.76 14.22 -1.42
N LYS A 143 -5.55 13.40 -2.10
CA LYS A 143 -6.27 12.26 -1.54
C LYS A 143 -5.75 10.99 -2.21
N ARG A 144 -5.45 9.97 -1.43
CA ARG A 144 -5.01 8.66 -1.89
C ARG A 144 -5.64 7.55 -1.06
N TYR A 145 -5.91 6.43 -1.70
CA TYR A 145 -6.36 5.20 -1.03
C TYR A 145 -5.21 4.23 -0.94
N PHE A 146 -5.16 3.47 0.16
CA PHE A 146 -4.15 2.44 0.39
C PHE A 146 -4.79 1.16 0.91
N ALA A 147 -4.29 0.03 0.43
CA ALA A 147 -4.74 -1.29 0.84
C ALA A 147 -3.80 -1.89 1.91
N ASN A 148 -2.51 -1.59 1.88
CA ASN A 148 -1.55 -2.10 2.86
C ASN A 148 -1.30 -1.11 3.99
N ASN A 149 -0.54 -0.05 3.75
CA ASN A 149 -0.23 0.95 4.77
C ASN A 149 0.09 2.33 4.19
N SER A 150 -0.01 3.32 5.06
CA SER A 150 0.53 4.66 4.83
C SER A 150 1.37 5.07 6.04
N ALA A 151 2.43 5.83 5.83
CA ALA A 151 3.31 6.22 6.92
C ALA A 151 3.92 7.61 6.74
N ILE A 152 4.35 8.18 7.87
CA ILE A 152 5.15 9.39 7.98
C ILE A 152 6.39 9.14 8.81
N GLY A 153 7.35 10.04 8.75
CA GLY A 153 8.57 9.96 9.54
C GLY A 153 9.66 9.12 8.88
N LEU A 154 10.24 8.18 9.64
CA LEU A 154 11.44 7.46 9.20
C LEU A 154 11.18 6.57 7.97
N GLU A 155 10.05 5.90 7.88
CA GLU A 155 9.73 4.95 6.81
C GLU A 155 9.73 5.63 5.42
N PRO A 156 8.92 6.67 5.13
CA PRO A 156 8.99 7.38 3.85
C PRO A 156 10.29 8.14 3.65
N ASN A 157 10.99 8.58 4.71
CA ASN A 157 12.30 9.18 4.59
C ASN A 157 13.34 8.19 4.05
N VAL A 158 13.31 6.93 4.50
CA VAL A 158 14.15 5.84 3.94
C VAL A 158 13.80 5.60 2.47
N THR A 159 12.51 5.61 2.10
CA THR A 159 12.05 5.47 0.71
C THR A 159 12.62 6.58 -0.17
N LEU A 160 12.57 7.84 0.27
CA LEU A 160 13.16 8.98 -0.46
C LEU A 160 14.68 8.85 -0.61
N ILE A 161 15.38 8.42 0.44
CA ILE A 161 16.83 8.18 0.38
C ILE A 161 17.13 7.06 -0.62
N GLN A 162 16.35 5.99 -0.58
CA GLN A 162 16.48 4.85 -1.49
C GLN A 162 16.32 5.27 -2.96
N GLN A 163 15.35 6.15 -3.28
CA GLN A 163 15.15 6.65 -4.64
C GLN A 163 16.38 7.41 -5.17
N ARG A 164 17.11 8.12 -4.31
CA ARG A 164 18.33 8.87 -4.66
C ARG A 164 19.56 7.98 -4.85
N ILE A 165 19.56 6.75 -4.35
CA ILE A 165 20.66 5.79 -4.49
C ILE A 165 20.43 4.93 -5.74
N SER A 166 20.68 5.45 -6.94
CA SER A 166 20.42 4.73 -8.21
C SER A 166 21.45 3.66 -8.56
N TRP A 167 22.67 3.75 -8.01
CA TRP A 167 23.82 2.88 -8.33
C TRP A 167 23.82 1.52 -7.60
N LEU A 168 23.07 1.38 -6.49
CA LEU A 168 22.86 0.13 -5.78
C LEU A 168 21.49 -0.48 -6.13
N ARG A 169 21.36 -1.80 -5.94
CA ARG A 169 20.11 -2.54 -6.24
C ARG A 169 19.75 -3.50 -5.10
N GLY A 170 18.45 -3.81 -5.00
CA GLY A 170 17.92 -4.83 -4.08
C GLY A 170 18.09 -4.47 -2.59
N SER A 171 18.19 -5.48 -1.74
CA SER A 171 18.23 -5.34 -0.28
C SER A 171 19.40 -4.50 0.24
N ILE A 172 20.53 -4.49 -0.47
CA ILE A 172 21.71 -3.67 -0.09
C ILE A 172 21.38 -2.18 -0.21
N ARG A 173 20.64 -1.78 -1.27
CA ARG A 173 20.18 -0.40 -1.46
C ARG A 173 19.27 0.03 -0.31
N TYR A 174 18.32 -0.84 0.07
CA TYR A 174 17.41 -0.58 1.18
C TYR A 174 18.17 -0.46 2.51
N LEU A 175 19.08 -1.41 2.81
CA LEU A 175 19.86 -1.37 4.03
C LEU A 175 20.70 -0.10 4.13
N LEU A 176 21.37 0.31 3.05
CA LEU A 176 22.15 1.55 3.04
C LEU A 176 21.25 2.79 3.23
N ALA A 177 20.11 2.83 2.57
CA ALA A 177 19.13 3.91 2.75
C ALA A 177 18.64 4.01 4.20
N THR A 178 18.36 2.86 4.83
CA THR A 178 17.97 2.79 6.23
C THR A 178 19.07 3.28 7.15
N LEU A 179 20.33 2.84 6.96
CA LEU A 179 21.47 3.30 7.75
C LEU A 179 21.68 4.81 7.62
N ILE A 180 21.54 5.38 6.42
CA ILE A 180 21.62 6.83 6.19
C ILE A 180 20.46 7.55 6.88
N GLY A 181 19.24 7.03 6.77
CA GLY A 181 18.05 7.60 7.41
C GLY A 181 18.21 7.64 8.92
N VAL A 182 18.63 6.53 9.53
CA VAL A 182 18.89 6.43 10.98
C VAL A 182 20.06 7.33 11.39
N ALA A 183 21.13 7.40 10.59
CA ALA A 183 22.29 8.26 10.90
C ALA A 183 21.93 9.76 10.93
N LYS A 184 21.02 10.19 10.07
CA LYS A 184 20.49 11.57 10.09
C LYS A 184 19.64 11.86 11.34
N ASN A 185 19.09 10.81 11.94
CA ASN A 185 18.25 10.87 13.15
C ASN A 185 17.20 11.98 13.08
N PRO A 186 16.38 12.04 12.04
CA PRO A 186 15.34 13.04 11.97
C PRO A 186 14.32 12.79 13.07
N GLN A 187 13.84 13.86 13.69
CA GLN A 187 12.84 13.82 14.74
C GLN A 187 11.71 14.74 14.36
N TRP A 188 10.50 14.28 14.59
CA TRP A 188 9.28 15.05 14.41
C TRP A 188 8.57 15.18 15.74
N LYS A 189 7.95 16.31 15.98
CA LYS A 189 6.92 16.46 17.01
C LYS A 189 5.59 16.39 16.31
N ILE A 190 4.68 15.63 16.87
CA ILE A 190 3.33 15.53 16.32
C ILE A 190 2.29 15.90 17.38
N HIS A 191 1.17 16.39 16.89
CA HIS A 191 -0.11 16.31 17.56
C HIS A 191 -0.96 15.32 16.74
N LEU A 192 -1.33 14.21 17.37
CA LEU A 192 -2.09 13.10 16.79
C LEU A 192 -3.39 13.00 17.58
N GLU A 193 -4.52 13.11 16.87
CA GLU A 193 -5.88 12.96 17.41
C GLU A 193 -6.57 11.78 16.74
N TRP A 194 -7.35 11.02 17.50
CA TRP A 194 -8.16 9.89 16.99
C TRP A 194 -9.45 9.76 17.83
N ASP A 195 -10.33 8.85 17.44
CA ASP A 195 -11.63 8.61 18.07
C ASP A 195 -11.56 8.14 19.54
N GLY A 196 -10.37 7.78 20.05
CA GLY A 196 -10.17 7.33 21.43
C GLY A 196 -9.28 8.22 22.29
N GLY A 197 -8.71 9.32 21.74
CA GLY A 197 -7.82 10.20 22.51
C GLY A 197 -6.90 11.07 21.64
N ASP A 198 -5.82 11.53 22.25
CA ASP A 198 -4.79 12.31 21.59
C ASP A 198 -3.39 11.99 22.12
N TYR A 199 -2.39 12.33 21.33
CA TYR A 199 -0.97 12.30 21.73
C TYR A 199 -0.26 13.54 21.20
N THR A 200 0.48 14.19 22.06
CA THR A 200 1.39 15.28 21.68
C THR A 200 2.79 14.95 22.16
N GLY A 201 3.72 14.80 21.22
CA GLY A 201 5.10 14.46 21.59
C GLY A 201 5.99 14.16 20.40
N PRO A 202 7.24 13.74 20.68
CA PRO A 202 8.17 13.35 19.64
C PRO A 202 7.81 11.98 19.04
N VAL A 203 8.08 11.80 17.74
CA VAL A 203 7.99 10.51 17.07
C VAL A 203 9.19 10.23 16.17
N THR A 204 9.52 8.96 16.01
CA THR A 204 10.45 8.46 14.99
C THR A 204 9.69 8.09 13.71
N LEU A 205 8.50 7.50 13.88
CA LEU A 205 7.60 7.12 12.79
C LEU A 205 6.15 7.09 13.28
N VAL A 206 5.23 7.23 12.33
CA VAL A 206 3.83 6.82 12.47
C VAL A 206 3.48 6.01 11.25
N THR A 207 2.90 4.82 11.45
CA THR A 207 2.39 3.95 10.39
C THR A 207 0.91 3.71 10.64
N VAL A 208 0.09 3.86 9.61
CA VAL A 208 -1.34 3.54 9.64
C VAL A 208 -1.53 2.37 8.68
N GLY A 209 -1.81 1.20 9.25
CA GLY A 209 -1.93 -0.07 8.55
C GLY A 209 -3.36 -0.52 8.37
N ASN A 210 -3.66 -1.06 7.19
CA ASN A 210 -4.86 -1.82 6.88
C ASN A 210 -4.50 -3.31 6.69
N ASN A 211 -3.22 -3.58 6.41
CA ASN A 211 -2.63 -4.91 6.32
C ASN A 211 -1.30 -4.96 7.07
N PRO A 212 -0.89 -6.14 7.58
CA PRO A 212 0.28 -6.24 8.46
C PRO A 212 1.62 -6.10 7.74
N LEU A 213 1.76 -6.71 6.55
CA LEU A 213 3.03 -6.84 5.82
C LEU A 213 3.21 -5.71 4.79
N THR A 214 4.40 -5.13 4.75
CA THR A 214 4.82 -4.15 3.76
C THR A 214 6.28 -4.37 3.34
N GLY A 215 6.62 -4.02 2.10
CA GLY A 215 7.97 -4.14 1.55
C GLY A 215 8.51 -5.56 1.49
N GLY A 216 7.65 -6.57 1.48
CA GLY A 216 7.95 -7.99 1.37
C GLY A 216 8.45 -8.66 2.66
N VAL A 217 8.78 -7.90 3.71
CA VAL A 217 9.46 -8.45 4.90
C VAL A 217 9.13 -7.73 6.21
N PHE A 218 8.48 -6.56 6.17
CA PHE A 218 8.25 -5.75 7.38
C PHE A 218 6.79 -5.80 7.82
N TYR A 219 6.58 -6.16 9.07
CA TYR A 219 5.27 -6.12 9.73
C TYR A 219 5.17 -4.82 10.51
N MET A 220 4.78 -3.73 9.81
CA MET A 220 4.74 -2.38 10.38
C MET A 220 3.47 -2.12 11.20
N ALA A 221 2.37 -2.81 10.91
CA ALA A 221 1.16 -2.87 11.72
C ALA A 221 0.77 -4.35 11.88
N PRO A 222 1.47 -5.12 12.75
CA PRO A 222 1.40 -6.58 12.76
C PRO A 222 0.03 -7.16 13.11
N HIS A 223 -0.87 -6.38 13.70
CA HIS A 223 -2.22 -6.79 14.09
C HIS A 223 -3.31 -6.23 13.17
N ALA A 224 -2.94 -5.54 12.09
CA ALA A 224 -3.89 -5.01 11.12
C ALA A 224 -4.61 -6.16 10.39
N ASP A 225 -5.94 -6.00 10.26
CA ASP A 225 -6.83 -6.95 9.59
C ASP A 225 -7.72 -6.20 8.59
N PRO A 226 -7.60 -6.46 7.27
CA PRO A 226 -8.36 -5.72 6.25
C PRO A 226 -9.88 -6.04 6.23
N TYR A 227 -10.39 -6.71 7.25
CA TYR A 227 -11.78 -7.15 7.34
C TYR A 227 -12.48 -6.71 8.63
N ASP A 228 -11.81 -6.01 9.54
CA ASP A 228 -12.36 -5.67 10.86
C ASP A 228 -12.97 -4.25 10.93
N GLY A 229 -12.91 -3.49 9.84
CA GLY A 229 -13.49 -2.14 9.74
C GLY A 229 -12.71 -1.05 10.48
N ILE A 230 -11.45 -1.31 10.83
CA ILE A 230 -10.61 -0.44 11.66
C ILE A 230 -9.20 -0.36 11.06
N LEU A 231 -8.51 0.76 11.25
CA LEU A 231 -7.08 0.91 10.93
C LEU A 231 -6.24 0.70 12.20
N ASP A 232 -5.07 0.09 12.05
CA ASP A 232 -4.08 -0.01 13.13
C ASP A 232 -3.05 1.11 12.97
N CYS A 233 -3.08 2.08 13.91
CA CYS A 233 -2.13 3.17 13.94
C CYS A 233 -1.01 2.87 14.94
N VAL A 234 0.21 2.74 14.42
CA VAL A 234 1.42 2.51 15.22
C VAL A 234 2.26 3.77 15.24
N TYR A 235 2.55 4.30 16.43
CA TYR A 235 3.44 5.44 16.58
C TYR A 235 4.45 5.20 17.71
N GLY A 236 5.64 5.77 17.57
CA GLY A 236 6.66 5.56 18.57
C GLY A 236 7.85 6.50 18.44
N PHE A 237 8.49 6.75 19.59
CA PHE A 237 9.69 7.55 19.67
C PHE A 237 10.87 6.76 20.23
N ILE A 238 11.90 6.58 19.42
CA ILE A 238 13.16 5.95 19.82
C ILE A 238 14.29 6.97 19.64
N PRO A 239 14.75 7.61 20.73
CA PRO A 239 15.69 8.74 20.66
C PRO A 239 17.10 8.33 20.22
N SER A 240 17.47 7.08 20.44
CA SER A 240 18.83 6.60 20.19
C SER A 240 18.93 5.89 18.83
N ARG A 241 19.87 6.33 17.98
CA ARG A 241 20.20 5.66 16.70
C ARG A 241 20.54 4.18 16.89
N ILE A 242 21.27 3.86 17.97
CA ILE A 242 21.64 2.47 18.28
C ILE A 242 20.39 1.65 18.62
N GLN A 243 19.47 2.21 19.40
CA GLN A 243 18.22 1.54 19.73
C GLN A 243 17.34 1.35 18.49
N ILE A 244 17.28 2.33 17.57
CA ILE A 244 16.56 2.16 16.30
C ILE A 244 17.14 0.95 15.53
N LEU A 245 18.48 0.85 15.42
CA LEU A 245 19.13 -0.28 14.75
C LEU A 245 18.89 -1.62 15.46
N GLN A 246 18.74 -1.64 16.78
CA GLN A 246 18.40 -2.84 17.55
C GLN A 246 16.93 -3.26 17.39
N VAL A 247 16.03 -2.28 17.22
CA VAL A 247 14.58 -2.52 17.05
C VAL A 247 14.25 -2.88 15.60
N LEU A 248 15.01 -2.37 14.63
CA LEU A 248 14.74 -2.60 13.21
C LEU A 248 14.56 -4.09 12.81
N PRO A 249 15.40 -5.06 13.24
CA PRO A 249 15.17 -6.47 12.93
C PRO A 249 13.86 -7.02 13.51
N ARG A 250 13.31 -6.40 14.56
CA ARG A 250 12.05 -6.82 15.16
C ARG A 250 10.85 -6.52 14.26
N THR A 251 10.94 -5.51 13.37
CA THR A 251 9.88 -5.22 12.37
C THR A 251 9.66 -6.37 11.39
N MET A 252 10.61 -7.31 11.28
CA MET A 252 10.50 -8.49 10.40
C MET A 252 9.76 -9.67 11.05
N LYS A 253 9.30 -9.53 12.30
CA LYS A 253 8.54 -10.56 13.01
C LYS A 253 7.05 -10.29 12.85
N SER A 254 6.28 -11.31 12.49
CA SER A 254 4.82 -11.23 12.32
C SER A 254 4.02 -11.32 13.62
N GLY A 255 4.68 -11.55 14.77
CA GLY A 255 4.01 -11.77 16.05
C GLY A 255 4.91 -11.41 17.22
N ALA A 256 4.83 -12.16 18.32
CA ALA A 256 5.56 -11.87 19.55
C ALA A 256 7.03 -11.55 19.34
N GLY A 257 7.50 -10.48 19.96
CA GLY A 257 8.82 -9.91 19.79
C GLY A 257 8.94 -8.96 18.58
N ASN A 258 7.83 -8.58 17.94
CA ASN A 258 7.78 -7.49 16.99
C ASN A 258 8.18 -6.17 17.64
N TYR A 259 8.41 -5.14 16.86
CA TYR A 259 8.80 -3.82 17.35
C TYR A 259 7.68 -3.12 18.14
N VAL A 260 6.42 -3.45 17.91
CA VAL A 260 5.28 -2.91 18.68
C VAL A 260 5.30 -3.35 20.15
N ASP A 261 5.99 -4.45 20.49
CA ASP A 261 6.24 -4.86 21.90
C ASP A 261 7.30 -3.99 22.60
N HIS A 262 7.87 -2.98 21.94
CA HIS A 262 8.82 -2.08 22.58
C HIS A 262 8.07 -1.04 23.43
N PRO A 263 8.48 -0.77 24.69
CA PRO A 263 7.76 0.14 25.60
C PRO A 263 7.54 1.57 25.09
N SER A 264 8.32 2.00 24.09
CA SER A 264 8.20 3.33 23.47
C SER A 264 7.40 3.34 22.17
N VAL A 265 6.74 2.23 21.85
CA VAL A 265 5.88 2.09 20.66
C VAL A 265 4.47 1.81 21.13
N HIS A 266 3.51 2.45 20.52
CA HIS A 266 2.09 2.34 20.82
C HIS A 266 1.36 1.91 19.56
N GLU A 267 0.48 0.96 19.69
CA GLU A 267 -0.44 0.51 18.64
C GLU A 267 -1.86 0.74 19.12
N ILE A 268 -2.65 1.44 18.33
CA ILE A 268 -4.04 1.80 18.62
C ILE A 268 -4.92 1.48 17.44
N LYS A 269 -6.15 1.05 17.68
CA LYS A 269 -7.18 0.85 16.66
C LYS A 269 -8.01 2.10 16.51
N VAL A 270 -8.21 2.55 15.26
CA VAL A 270 -8.81 3.86 14.96
C VAL A 270 -9.70 3.79 13.73
N SER A 271 -10.79 4.55 13.73
CA SER A 271 -11.60 4.77 12.52
C SER A 271 -11.14 5.99 11.73
N TRP A 272 -10.51 6.93 12.40
CA TRP A 272 -9.87 8.09 11.81
C TRP A 272 -8.68 8.56 12.65
N VAL A 273 -7.72 9.23 12.01
CA VAL A 273 -6.58 9.88 12.65
C VAL A 273 -6.32 11.22 11.98
N LYS A 274 -6.09 12.26 12.79
CA LYS A 274 -5.57 13.55 12.33
C LYS A 274 -4.19 13.78 12.90
N ILE A 275 -3.28 14.23 12.08
CA ILE A 275 -1.88 14.47 12.47
C ILE A 275 -1.46 15.85 12.01
N HIS A 276 -0.96 16.64 12.94
CA HIS A 276 -0.15 17.82 12.66
C HIS A 276 1.30 17.55 13.06
N THR A 277 2.27 17.88 12.21
CA THR A 277 3.69 17.59 12.45
C THR A 277 4.57 18.82 12.28
N ASP A 278 5.53 18.96 13.19
CA ASP A 278 6.60 19.98 13.12
C ASP A 278 7.95 19.33 13.50
N PRO A 279 8.96 19.40 12.63
CA PRO A 279 8.93 19.94 11.25
C PRO A 279 8.08 19.11 10.27
N PRO A 280 7.86 19.61 9.04
CA PRO A 280 7.17 18.85 8.00
C PRO A 280 7.83 17.50 7.74
N THR A 281 7.03 16.51 7.37
CA THR A 281 7.44 15.11 7.19
C THR A 281 7.14 14.61 5.78
N PRO A 282 7.90 13.67 5.22
CA PRO A 282 7.47 12.95 4.05
C PRO A 282 6.31 11.99 4.38
N LEU A 283 5.49 11.71 3.38
CA LEU A 283 4.32 10.81 3.44
C LEU A 283 4.34 9.84 2.27
N HIS A 284 4.10 8.56 2.53
CA HIS A 284 3.79 7.58 1.48
C HIS A 284 2.44 6.90 1.73
N ALA A 285 1.88 6.31 0.66
CA ALA A 285 0.76 5.38 0.70
C ALA A 285 1.12 4.18 -0.20
N ASP A 286 1.00 2.95 0.31
CA ASP A 286 1.43 1.71 -0.35
C ASP A 286 2.85 1.80 -0.97
N GLY A 287 3.80 2.43 -0.24
CA GLY A 287 5.18 2.61 -0.67
C GLY A 287 5.43 3.73 -1.69
N GLU A 288 4.39 4.40 -2.20
CA GLU A 288 4.51 5.52 -3.12
C GLU A 288 4.51 6.86 -2.40
N ILE A 289 5.55 7.68 -2.59
CA ILE A 289 5.64 9.01 -1.99
C ILE A 289 4.53 9.92 -2.51
N GLN A 290 3.68 10.38 -1.62
CA GLN A 290 2.60 11.33 -1.92
C GLN A 290 3.07 12.77 -1.76
N PHE A 291 3.81 13.03 -0.70
CA PHE A 291 4.48 14.30 -0.43
C PHE A 291 5.90 14.05 0.09
N GLU A 292 6.87 14.83 -0.41
CA GLU A 292 8.20 14.88 0.21
C GLU A 292 8.19 15.68 1.51
N SER A 293 7.17 16.54 1.69
CA SER A 293 7.04 17.42 2.86
C SER A 293 5.57 17.84 3.03
N THR A 294 4.98 17.45 4.14
CA THR A 294 3.61 17.79 4.54
C THR A 294 3.54 17.99 6.06
N GLN A 295 2.56 18.74 6.55
CA GLN A 295 2.35 18.97 7.99
C GLN A 295 1.00 18.47 8.49
N ASP A 296 -0.04 18.63 7.68
CA ASP A 296 -1.41 18.26 8.05
C ASP A 296 -1.86 17.04 7.24
N ILE A 297 -2.28 16.00 7.96
CA ILE A 297 -2.62 14.70 7.40
C ILE A 297 -3.85 14.16 8.12
N GLU A 298 -4.81 13.65 7.37
CA GLU A 298 -5.98 12.96 7.88
C GLU A 298 -6.06 11.56 7.29
N TYR A 299 -6.41 10.58 8.12
CA TYR A 299 -6.67 9.19 7.74
C TYR A 299 -8.09 8.81 8.10
N HIS A 300 -8.74 8.04 7.23
CA HIS A 300 -10.07 7.47 7.44
C HIS A 300 -10.12 6.04 6.95
N ILE A 301 -10.90 5.21 7.61
CA ILE A 301 -11.24 3.87 7.12
C ILE A 301 -12.47 3.95 6.21
N LEU A 302 -12.46 3.15 5.15
CA LEU A 302 -13.61 2.81 4.32
C LEU A 302 -13.90 1.32 4.52
N PRO A 303 -14.79 0.95 5.45
CA PRO A 303 -15.04 -0.45 5.77
C PRO A 303 -15.74 -1.18 4.63
N ASP A 304 -15.39 -2.46 4.41
CA ASP A 304 -16.03 -3.35 3.45
C ASP A 304 -16.19 -2.72 2.05
N TYR A 305 -15.17 -1.98 1.60
CA TYR A 305 -15.31 -1.08 0.47
C TYR A 305 -14.87 -1.68 -0.86
N LEU A 306 -13.66 -2.28 -0.94
CA LEU A 306 -13.09 -2.73 -2.20
C LEU A 306 -13.37 -4.21 -2.46
N PRO A 307 -14.17 -4.57 -3.50
CA PRO A 307 -14.36 -5.95 -3.89
C PRO A 307 -13.11 -6.51 -4.57
N ILE A 308 -12.54 -7.57 -4.00
CA ILE A 308 -11.38 -8.31 -4.54
C ILE A 308 -11.85 -9.68 -5.04
N LEU A 309 -11.34 -10.09 -6.22
CA LEU A 309 -11.50 -11.46 -6.70
C LEU A 309 -10.57 -12.36 -5.91
N MET A 310 -11.14 -13.22 -5.07
CA MET A 310 -10.41 -14.16 -4.22
C MET A 310 -11.27 -15.38 -3.92
N TYR A 311 -10.67 -16.46 -3.41
CA TYR A 311 -11.46 -17.60 -2.98
C TYR A 311 -12.41 -17.19 -1.85
N GLY A 312 -13.64 -17.68 -1.90
CA GLY A 312 -14.54 -17.58 -0.76
C GLY A 312 -13.94 -18.31 0.45
N ASP A 313 -14.32 -17.88 1.66
CA ASP A 313 -13.90 -18.55 2.87
C ASP A 313 -14.14 -20.06 2.72
N ALA A 314 -13.10 -20.85 2.86
CA ALA A 314 -13.26 -22.28 3.06
C ALA A 314 -14.06 -22.46 4.37
N LYS A 315 -15.34 -22.83 4.24
CA LYS A 315 -16.18 -23.18 5.39
C LYS A 315 -15.61 -24.36 6.13
#